data_dfdd11e14188e858e2e5c46c05bf1861
#
_entry.id   dfdd11e14188e858e2e5c46c05bf1861
#
_cell.length_a   1.000
_cell.length_b   1.000
_cell.length_c   1.000
_cell.angle_alpha   90.00
_cell.angle_beta   90.00
_cell.angle_gamma   90.00
#
_symmetry.space_group_name_H-M   'P 1'
#
loop_
_entity.id
_entity.type
_entity.pdbx_description
1 polymer ?
#
loop_
_entity_poly.entity_id
_entity_poly.type
_entity_poly.pdbx_seq_one_letter_code
_entity_poly.pdbx_strand_id
1 'polypeptide(L)'
;MTTLIVWHDGACPLCAREIAVMRRLDRRGAIRFIDAAAEDTVCPIDRAALLARFHACEDGAMLSGAAAFAAMWRAIPVLRPLGLAARTPWVLGLLERGYQSFLRIRPRLQRLARTRWPA
;
A
#
# COMPACT_ATOMS: atom_id res chain seq x y z
N MET A 1 6.23 17.20 -10.91
CA MET A 1 5.20 16.55 -10.09
C MET A 1 5.48 15.07 -10.01
N THR A 2 5.54 14.55 -8.79
CA THR A 2 5.76 13.12 -8.58
C THR A 2 4.49 12.35 -8.95
N THR A 3 4.62 11.40 -9.87
CA THR A 3 3.51 10.51 -10.23
C THR A 3 3.63 9.25 -9.41
N LEU A 4 2.62 8.95 -8.59
CA LEU A 4 2.59 7.76 -7.77
C LEU A 4 1.36 6.92 -8.09
N ILE A 5 1.59 5.63 -8.34
CA ILE A 5 0.54 4.64 -8.54
C ILE A 5 0.65 3.63 -7.41
N VAL A 6 -0.48 3.34 -6.76
CA VAL A 6 -0.55 2.36 -5.65
C VAL A 6 -1.53 1.27 -6.03
N TRP A 7 -1.11 0.01 -5.96
CA TRP A 7 -1.97 -1.15 -6.17
C TRP A 7 -2.37 -1.74 -4.82
N HIS A 8 -3.65 -1.96 -4.63
CA HIS A 8 -4.20 -2.51 -3.40
C HIS A 8 -5.12 -3.70 -3.69
N ASP A 9 -5.41 -4.48 -2.66
CA ASP A 9 -6.34 -5.59 -2.74
C ASP A 9 -7.74 -5.11 -2.32
N GLY A 10 -8.57 -4.75 -3.30
CA GLY A 10 -9.92 -4.27 -3.05
C GLY A 10 -10.88 -5.35 -2.54
N ALA A 11 -10.50 -6.63 -2.67
CA ALA A 11 -11.29 -7.73 -2.12
C ALA A 11 -11.03 -7.97 -0.63
N CYS A 12 -9.98 -7.39 -0.07
CA CYS A 12 -9.64 -7.48 1.34
C CYS A 12 -10.29 -6.32 2.12
N PRO A 13 -11.20 -6.57 3.07
CA PRO A 13 -11.84 -5.49 3.83
C PRO A 13 -10.86 -4.62 4.61
N LEU A 14 -9.82 -5.23 5.16
CA LEU A 14 -8.77 -4.51 5.89
C LEU A 14 -8.02 -3.55 4.97
N CYS A 15 -7.59 -4.04 3.80
CA CYS A 15 -6.88 -3.23 2.81
C CYS A 15 -7.76 -2.12 2.26
N ALA A 16 -9.03 -2.41 2.00
CA ALA A 16 -9.97 -1.42 1.49
C ALA A 16 -10.18 -0.26 2.48
N ARG A 17 -10.24 -0.56 3.78
CA ARG A 17 -10.36 0.48 4.81
C ARG A 17 -9.12 1.34 4.91
N GLU A 18 -7.94 0.74 4.84
CA GLU A 18 -6.69 1.47 4.86
C GLU A 18 -6.60 2.42 3.67
N ILE A 19 -6.91 1.94 2.49
CA ILE A 19 -6.88 2.76 1.28
C ILE A 19 -7.91 3.90 1.36
N ALA A 20 -9.09 3.65 1.93
CA ALA A 20 -10.08 4.70 2.12
C ALA A 20 -9.54 5.84 3.00
N VAL A 21 -8.80 5.51 4.06
CA VAL A 21 -8.15 6.52 4.91
C VAL A 21 -7.09 7.28 4.12
N MET A 22 -6.25 6.57 3.35
CA MET A 22 -5.21 7.20 2.56
C MET A 22 -5.78 8.13 1.49
N ARG A 23 -6.89 7.77 0.85
CA ARG A 23 -7.58 8.65 -0.11
C ARG A 23 -8.06 9.94 0.54
N ARG A 24 -8.56 9.87 1.77
CA ARG A 24 -8.98 11.07 2.51
C ARG A 24 -7.81 11.98 2.84
N LEU A 25 -6.66 11.40 3.19
CA LEU A 25 -5.47 12.14 3.55
C LEU A 25 -4.75 12.70 2.32
N ASP A 26 -4.95 12.10 1.15
CA ASP A 26 -4.38 12.56 -0.12
C ASP A 26 -5.18 13.74 -0.68
N ARG A 27 -5.07 14.88 -0.02
CA ARG A 27 -5.82 16.09 -0.38
C ARG A 27 -5.42 16.66 -1.74
N ARG A 28 -4.20 16.38 -2.20
CA ARG A 28 -3.70 16.87 -3.48
C ARG A 28 -4.08 15.98 -4.64
N GLY A 29 -4.64 14.79 -4.38
CA GLY A 29 -4.91 13.83 -5.44
C GLY A 29 -3.65 13.39 -6.16
N ALA A 30 -2.53 13.28 -5.42
CA ALA A 30 -1.23 12.94 -5.99
C ALA A 30 -1.06 11.45 -6.25
N ILE A 31 -1.94 10.61 -5.71
CA ILE A 31 -1.84 9.17 -5.79
C ILE A 31 -2.96 8.61 -6.64
N ARG A 32 -2.60 7.75 -7.60
CA ARG A 32 -3.57 6.96 -8.35
C ARG A 32 -3.68 5.58 -7.69
N PHE A 33 -4.84 5.32 -7.09
CA PHE A 33 -5.11 4.03 -6.44
C PHE A 33 -5.77 3.08 -7.43
N ILE A 34 -5.19 1.87 -7.57
CA ILE A 34 -5.70 0.85 -8.49
C ILE A 34 -6.00 -0.42 -7.70
N ASP A 35 -7.21 -0.97 -7.90
CA ASP A 35 -7.60 -2.24 -7.30
C ASP A 35 -7.04 -3.40 -8.12
N ALA A 36 -6.01 -4.06 -7.59
CA ALA A 36 -5.36 -5.19 -8.26
C ALA A 36 -6.23 -6.45 -8.27
N ALA A 37 -7.27 -6.50 -7.43
CA ALA A 37 -8.20 -7.62 -7.40
C ALA A 37 -9.31 -7.50 -8.46
N ALA A 38 -9.51 -6.33 -9.07
CA ALA A 38 -10.52 -6.13 -10.09
C ALA A 38 -10.15 -6.90 -11.37
N GLU A 39 -11.13 -7.56 -11.97
CA GLU A 39 -10.90 -8.41 -13.14
C GLU A 39 -10.38 -7.65 -14.36
N ASP A 40 -10.83 -6.41 -14.53
CA ASP A 40 -10.48 -5.57 -15.66
C ASP A 40 -9.17 -4.80 -15.47
N THR A 41 -8.52 -4.93 -14.32
CA THR A 41 -7.26 -4.26 -14.06
C THR A 41 -6.13 -4.87 -14.89
N VAL A 42 -5.41 -4.01 -15.63
CA VAL A 42 -4.19 -4.41 -16.31
C VAL A 42 -3.03 -4.34 -15.31
N CYS A 43 -2.43 -5.49 -15.05
CA CYS A 43 -1.36 -5.59 -14.06
C CYS A 43 0.01 -5.51 -14.74
N PRO A 44 0.93 -4.62 -14.28
CA PRO A 44 2.27 -4.50 -14.85
C PRO A 44 3.17 -5.69 -14.54
N ILE A 45 2.82 -6.42 -13.48
CA ILE A 45 3.47 -7.69 -13.09
C ILE A 45 2.37 -8.70 -12.84
N ASP A 46 2.73 -9.93 -12.52
CA ASP A 46 1.76 -10.97 -12.21
C ASP A 46 0.80 -10.52 -11.10
N ARG A 47 -0.51 -10.74 -11.31
CA ARG A 47 -1.55 -10.32 -10.37
C ARG A 47 -1.34 -10.95 -8.99
N ALA A 48 -0.95 -12.24 -8.94
CA ALA A 48 -0.69 -12.89 -7.68
C ALA A 48 0.42 -12.20 -6.90
N ALA A 49 1.47 -11.74 -7.58
CA ALA A 49 2.55 -10.98 -6.96
C ALA A 49 2.05 -9.63 -6.43
N LEU A 50 1.21 -8.92 -7.18
CA LEU A 50 0.62 -7.65 -6.73
C LEU A 50 -0.23 -7.82 -5.49
N LEU A 51 -0.98 -8.93 -5.39
CA LEU A 51 -1.86 -9.20 -4.25
C LEU A 51 -1.10 -9.75 -3.04
N ALA A 52 0.06 -10.37 -3.26
CA ALA A 52 0.85 -10.96 -2.18
C ALA A 52 1.54 -9.90 -1.31
N ARG A 53 1.89 -8.76 -1.89
CA ARG A 53 2.57 -7.66 -1.19
C ARG A 53 2.01 -6.33 -1.68
N PHE A 54 2.13 -5.32 -0.84
CA PHE A 54 1.79 -3.94 -1.23
C PHE A 54 2.79 -3.44 -2.27
N HIS A 55 2.29 -2.85 -3.34
CA HIS A 55 3.12 -2.35 -4.44
C HIS A 55 2.79 -0.90 -4.78
N ALA A 56 3.81 -0.16 -5.20
CA ALA A 56 3.65 1.19 -5.72
C ALA A 56 4.67 1.43 -6.83
N CYS A 57 4.34 2.35 -7.73
CA CYS A 57 5.28 2.81 -8.75
C CYS A 57 5.49 4.31 -8.56
N GLU A 58 6.71 4.68 -8.19
CA GLU A 58 7.10 6.08 -7.97
C GLU A 58 8.03 6.50 -9.10
N ASP A 59 7.56 7.43 -9.94
CA ASP A 59 8.33 7.95 -11.08
C ASP A 59 8.93 6.84 -11.96
N GLY A 60 8.15 5.80 -12.23
CA GLY A 60 8.56 4.67 -13.06
C GLY A 60 9.28 3.55 -12.32
N ALA A 61 9.63 3.74 -11.04
CA ALA A 61 10.30 2.72 -10.25
C ALA A 61 9.28 1.90 -9.45
N MET A 62 9.26 0.59 -9.66
CA MET A 62 8.38 -0.32 -8.94
C MET A 62 8.93 -0.59 -7.54
N LEU A 63 8.10 -0.38 -6.52
CA LEU A 63 8.45 -0.58 -5.12
C LEU A 63 7.48 -1.60 -4.51
N SER A 64 7.93 -2.32 -3.48
CA SER A 64 7.07 -3.27 -2.77
C SER A 64 7.30 -3.21 -1.26
N GLY A 65 6.30 -3.64 -0.49
CA GLY A 65 6.38 -3.70 0.95
C GLY A 65 6.56 -2.34 1.61
N ALA A 66 7.48 -2.24 2.56
CA ALA A 66 7.73 -1.01 3.31
C ALA A 66 8.12 0.16 2.40
N ALA A 67 8.89 -0.10 1.34
CA ALA A 67 9.29 0.94 0.39
C ALA A 67 8.09 1.54 -0.33
N ALA A 68 7.09 0.70 -0.68
CA ALA A 68 5.85 1.16 -1.30
C ALA A 68 5.00 1.99 -0.33
N PHE A 69 4.90 1.57 0.92
CA PHE A 69 4.23 2.36 1.96
C PHE A 69 4.90 3.71 2.16
N ALA A 70 6.23 3.73 2.23
CA ALA A 70 6.99 4.97 2.41
C ALA A 70 6.76 5.93 1.25
N ALA A 71 6.71 5.43 0.02
CA ALA A 71 6.42 6.25 -1.16
C ALA A 71 5.01 6.86 -1.08
N MET A 72 4.03 6.07 -0.64
CA MET A 72 2.66 6.55 -0.44
C MET A 72 2.63 7.66 0.62
N TRP A 73 3.32 7.47 1.74
CA TRP A 73 3.37 8.47 2.80
C TRP A 73 4.03 9.78 2.32
N ARG A 74 5.08 9.68 1.51
CA ARG A 74 5.75 10.88 0.97
C ARG A 74 4.83 11.71 0.08
N ALA A 75 3.87 11.08 -0.58
CA ALA A 75 2.91 11.75 -1.44
C ALA A 75 1.77 12.41 -0.67
N ILE A 76 1.57 12.04 0.59
CA ILE A 76 0.49 12.57 1.45
C ILE A 76 1.09 13.61 2.40
N PRO A 77 0.63 14.89 2.35
CA PRO A 77 1.28 15.96 3.14
C PRO A 77 1.40 15.68 4.63
N VAL A 78 0.35 15.17 5.26
CA VAL A 78 0.35 14.91 6.71
C VAL A 78 1.27 13.75 7.10
N LEU A 79 1.53 12.80 6.19
CA LEU A 79 2.38 11.63 6.43
C LEU A 79 3.77 11.79 5.83
N ARG A 80 4.02 12.87 5.11
CA ARG A 80 5.30 13.09 4.43
C ARG A 80 6.53 12.98 5.35
N PRO A 81 6.52 13.51 6.59
CA PRO A 81 7.68 13.35 7.48
C PRO A 81 8.04 11.90 7.74
N LEU A 82 7.05 11.02 7.90
CA LEU A 82 7.28 9.59 8.08
C LEU A 82 7.89 8.96 6.83
N GLY A 83 7.36 9.32 5.65
CA GLY A 83 7.88 8.83 4.38
C GLY A 83 9.30 9.28 4.11
N LEU A 84 9.65 10.52 4.49
CA LEU A 84 11.01 11.05 4.35
C LEU A 84 11.97 10.35 5.32
N ALA A 85 11.55 10.09 6.56
CA ALA A 85 12.35 9.34 7.52
C ALA A 85 12.68 7.94 7.01
N ALA A 86 11.77 7.32 6.27
CA ALA A 86 11.95 5.99 5.69
C ALA A 86 12.97 5.95 4.53
N ARG A 87 13.47 7.09 4.07
CA ARG A 87 14.59 7.13 3.12
C ARG A 87 15.91 6.71 3.77
N THR A 88 16.00 6.80 5.10
CA THR A 88 17.15 6.30 5.85
C THR A 88 17.13 4.77 5.84
N PRO A 89 18.20 4.10 5.37
CA PRO A 89 18.18 2.64 5.17
C PRO A 89 17.81 1.83 6.42
N TRP A 90 18.30 2.21 7.60
CA TRP A 90 17.97 1.46 8.81
C TRP A 90 16.51 1.62 9.24
N VAL A 91 15.91 2.80 9.01
CA VAL A 91 14.48 3.03 9.27
C VAL A 91 13.65 2.17 8.33
N LEU A 92 13.98 2.18 7.05
CA LEU A 92 13.30 1.36 6.05
C LEU A 92 13.43 -0.13 6.35
N GLY A 93 14.60 -0.56 6.82
CA GLY A 93 14.83 -1.95 7.23
C GLY A 93 13.93 -2.38 8.38
N LEU A 94 13.74 -1.52 9.37
CA LEU A 94 12.83 -1.80 10.49
C LEU A 94 11.38 -1.87 10.01
N LEU A 95 10.98 -0.96 9.13
CA LEU A 95 9.62 -0.96 8.57
C LEU A 95 9.38 -2.23 7.74
N GLU A 96 10.36 -2.67 6.97
CA GLU A 96 10.22 -3.90 6.17
C GLU A 96 10.10 -5.13 7.07
N ARG A 97 10.84 -5.20 8.18
CA ARG A 97 10.68 -6.28 9.16
C ARG A 97 9.28 -6.29 9.78
N GLY A 98 8.76 -5.11 10.12
CA GLY A 98 7.40 -4.97 10.61
C GLY A 98 6.39 -5.41 9.57
N TYR A 99 6.59 -5.04 8.32
CA TYR A 99 5.74 -5.44 7.23
C TYR A 99 5.75 -6.95 7.00
N GLN A 100 6.92 -7.59 7.05
CA GLN A 100 7.03 -9.05 6.93
C GLN A 100 6.29 -9.77 8.07
N SER A 101 6.39 -9.24 9.28
CA SER A 101 5.63 -9.76 10.43
C SER A 101 4.13 -9.61 10.20
N PHE A 102 3.69 -8.47 9.69
CA PHE A 102 2.31 -8.23 9.31
C PHE A 102 1.82 -9.26 8.29
N LEU A 103 2.63 -9.56 7.25
CA LEU A 103 2.25 -10.54 6.24
C LEU A 103 2.00 -11.94 6.83
N ARG A 104 2.73 -12.31 7.89
CA ARG A 104 2.53 -13.59 8.57
C ARG A 104 1.19 -13.68 9.28
N ILE A 105 0.72 -12.57 9.84
CA ILE A 105 -0.56 -12.52 10.57
C ILE A 105 -1.71 -12.02 9.70
N ARG A 106 -1.41 -11.53 8.50
CA ARG A 106 -2.41 -10.98 7.58
C ARG A 106 -3.62 -11.89 7.35
N PRO A 107 -3.47 -13.22 7.12
CA PRO A 107 -4.64 -14.09 6.93
C PRO A 107 -5.58 -14.09 8.13
N ARG A 108 -5.03 -14.03 9.35
CA ARG A 108 -5.85 -13.96 10.57
C ARG A 108 -6.58 -12.63 10.68
N LEU A 109 -5.87 -11.54 10.38
CA LEU A 109 -6.45 -10.19 10.40
C LEU A 109 -7.53 -10.04 9.34
N GLN A 110 -7.33 -10.59 8.15
CA GLN A 110 -8.32 -10.57 7.07
C GLN A 110 -9.58 -11.34 7.47
N ARG A 111 -9.42 -12.50 8.13
CA ARG A 111 -10.55 -13.28 8.65
C ARG A 111 -11.34 -12.49 9.67
N LEU A 112 -10.65 -11.87 10.62
CA LEU A 112 -11.27 -11.04 11.65
C LEU A 112 -12.00 -9.84 11.03
N ALA A 113 -11.38 -9.18 10.06
CA ALA A 113 -11.97 -8.04 9.37
C ALA A 113 -13.23 -8.42 8.60
N ARG A 114 -13.24 -9.58 7.94
CA ARG A 114 -14.43 -10.07 7.23
C ARG A 114 -15.60 -10.36 8.17
N THR A 115 -15.30 -10.77 9.39
CA THR A 115 -16.33 -11.02 10.40
C THR A 115 -16.93 -9.70 10.93
N ARG A 116 -16.07 -8.71 11.17
CA ARG A 116 -16.50 -7.41 11.74
C ARG A 116 -17.01 -6.43 10.68
N TRP A 117 -16.45 -6.50 9.48
CA TRP A 117 -16.77 -5.57 8.40
C TRP A 117 -17.08 -6.35 7.12
N PRO A 118 -18.22 -7.04 7.08
CA PRO A 118 -18.61 -7.76 5.87
C PRO A 118 -18.75 -6.79 4.70
N ALA A 119 -18.29 -7.22 3.55
CA ALA A 119 -18.34 -6.40 2.34
C ALA A 119 -19.79 -6.23 1.86
#